data_7730b159f83a3a1c298b1f4374680e1b
#
_entry.id   7730b159f83a3a1c298b1f4374680e1b
#
_cell.length_a   1.000
_cell.length_b   1.000
_cell.length_c   1.000
_cell.angle_alpha   90.00
_cell.angle_beta   90.00
_cell.angle_gamma   90.00
#
_symmetry.space_group_name_H-M   'P 1'
#
loop_
_entity.id
_entity.type
_entity.pdbx_description
1 polymer ?
#
loop_
_entity_poly.entity_id
_entity_poly.type
_entity_poly.pdbx_seq_one_letter_code
_entity_poly.pdbx_strand_id
1 'polypeptide(L)'
;MHTKIIAEGGINHNGDMSVARGLIDAAVVAGCDYIKWQKRNPDLCVPEHQKDKRKSTPWGEMSYLDYKKKIEFGRKEYDEIFDYCEGRVNCFASVWDKDSVDFMAPYTEIAKIPSALITDIELCSYARENFHTLIISTGMSTEEEIVKCVEACRPDVIMHTNSTYPSPVNELNLNYIHHLKSRWPSAEIGYSGHEY
;
A
#
# COMPACT_ATOMS: atom_id res chain seq x y z
N MET A 1 22.18 -9.25 -8.02
CA MET A 1 21.24 -8.51 -7.16
C MET A 1 19.89 -9.21 -7.29
N HIS A 2 19.28 -9.66 -6.20
CA HIS A 2 17.95 -10.29 -6.23
C HIS A 2 16.88 -9.20 -6.21
N THR A 3 15.93 -9.24 -7.16
CA THR A 3 14.77 -8.35 -7.14
C THR A 3 13.76 -8.87 -6.12
N LYS A 4 13.39 -8.06 -5.14
CA LYS A 4 12.38 -8.42 -4.15
C LYS A 4 10.98 -8.35 -4.77
N ILE A 5 10.19 -9.38 -4.54
CA ILE A 5 8.82 -9.50 -5.04
C ILE A 5 7.84 -9.27 -3.88
N ILE A 6 6.94 -8.32 -4.05
CA ILE A 6 5.90 -7.98 -3.08
C ILE A 6 4.55 -8.41 -3.64
N ALA A 7 3.92 -9.41 -3.04
CA ALA A 7 2.55 -9.79 -3.36
C ALA A 7 1.58 -8.73 -2.85
N GLU A 8 0.63 -8.29 -3.68
CA GLU A 8 -0.42 -7.34 -3.28
C GLU A 8 -1.64 -8.09 -2.70
N GLY A 9 -1.65 -8.29 -1.38
CA GLY A 9 -2.84 -8.76 -0.66
C GLY A 9 -3.94 -7.71 -0.64
N GLY A 10 -3.55 -6.46 -0.44
CA GLY A 10 -4.43 -5.29 -0.52
C GLY A 10 -5.64 -5.38 0.41
N ILE A 11 -6.83 -5.26 -0.16
CA ILE A 11 -8.13 -5.48 0.49
C ILE A 11 -8.87 -6.67 -0.14
N ASN A 12 -8.16 -7.52 -0.89
CA ASN A 12 -8.77 -8.63 -1.64
C ASN A 12 -9.30 -9.74 -0.74
N HIS A 13 -8.96 -9.70 0.55
CA HIS A 13 -9.54 -10.58 1.58
C HIS A 13 -11.03 -10.30 1.85
N ASN A 14 -11.57 -9.14 1.43
CA ASN A 14 -12.99 -8.77 1.61
C ASN A 14 -13.50 -8.94 3.06
N GLY A 15 -12.66 -8.73 4.07
CA GLY A 15 -13.03 -8.91 5.47
C GLY A 15 -13.12 -10.38 5.92
N ASP A 16 -12.58 -11.33 5.15
CA ASP A 16 -12.58 -12.76 5.44
C ASP A 16 -11.16 -13.26 5.70
N MET A 17 -10.92 -13.76 6.91
CA MET A 17 -9.61 -14.28 7.32
C MET A 17 -9.21 -15.56 6.58
N SER A 18 -10.18 -16.37 6.13
CA SER A 18 -9.86 -17.57 5.33
C SER A 18 -9.30 -17.19 3.96
N VAL A 19 -9.84 -16.13 3.36
CA VAL A 19 -9.32 -15.56 2.11
C VAL A 19 -7.95 -14.93 2.34
N ALA A 20 -7.76 -14.20 3.44
CA ALA A 20 -6.45 -13.61 3.78
C ALA A 20 -5.36 -14.67 3.92
N ARG A 21 -5.63 -15.78 4.62
CA ARG A 21 -4.70 -16.93 4.73
C ARG A 21 -4.41 -17.55 3.36
N GLY A 22 -5.42 -17.73 2.50
CA GLY A 22 -5.24 -18.21 1.14
C GLY A 22 -4.33 -17.32 0.29
N LEU A 23 -4.43 -15.98 0.45
CA LEU A 23 -3.55 -15.02 -0.22
C LEU A 23 -2.11 -15.13 0.31
N ILE A 24 -1.92 -15.31 1.62
CA ILE A 24 -0.59 -15.56 2.21
C ILE A 24 0.00 -16.86 1.66
N ASP A 25 -0.77 -17.95 1.65
CA ASP A 25 -0.33 -19.24 1.09
C ASP A 25 0.08 -19.12 -0.37
N ALA A 26 -0.69 -18.39 -1.17
CA ALA A 26 -0.36 -18.13 -2.57
C ALA A 26 0.95 -17.33 -2.73
N ALA A 27 1.16 -16.31 -1.89
CA ALA A 27 2.41 -15.54 -1.90
C ALA A 27 3.62 -16.41 -1.52
N VAL A 28 3.49 -17.28 -0.53
CA VAL A 28 4.53 -18.23 -0.11
C VAL A 28 4.85 -19.22 -1.24
N VAL A 29 3.83 -19.82 -1.84
CA VAL A 29 4.01 -20.78 -2.95
C VAL A 29 4.63 -20.12 -4.18
N ALA A 30 4.29 -18.86 -4.44
CA ALA A 30 4.88 -18.08 -5.53
C ALA A 30 6.32 -17.61 -5.24
N GLY A 31 6.83 -17.83 -4.03
CA GLY A 31 8.18 -17.43 -3.65
C GLY A 31 8.34 -15.93 -3.49
N CYS A 32 7.26 -15.21 -3.12
CA CYS A 32 7.34 -13.78 -2.85
C CYS A 32 8.14 -13.50 -1.57
N ASP A 33 8.92 -12.42 -1.57
CA ASP A 33 9.67 -11.97 -0.39
C ASP A 33 8.75 -11.32 0.66
N TYR A 34 7.67 -10.67 0.18
CA TYR A 34 6.72 -9.92 1.00
C TYR A 34 5.28 -10.14 0.54
N ILE A 35 4.34 -10.01 1.49
CA ILE A 35 2.92 -9.73 1.22
C ILE A 35 2.55 -8.37 1.82
N LYS A 36 1.83 -7.54 1.06
CA LYS A 36 1.44 -6.20 1.46
C LYS A 36 -0.07 -6.04 1.53
N TRP A 37 -0.54 -5.56 2.67
CA TRP A 37 -1.94 -5.21 2.92
C TRP A 37 -2.19 -3.71 2.77
N GLN A 38 -3.41 -3.28 3.03
CA GLN A 38 -3.78 -1.87 3.15
C GLN A 38 -4.43 -1.66 4.51
N LYS A 39 -3.92 -0.69 5.27
CA LYS A 39 -4.50 -0.25 6.52
C LYS A 39 -5.00 1.18 6.41
N ARG A 40 -6.26 1.40 6.77
CA ARG A 40 -6.88 2.72 6.75
C ARG A 40 -7.88 2.88 7.88
N ASN A 41 -8.13 4.12 8.28
CA ASN A 41 -9.33 4.46 9.03
C ASN A 41 -10.41 4.91 8.02
N PRO A 42 -11.48 4.13 7.79
CA PRO A 42 -12.49 4.48 6.80
C PRO A 42 -13.20 5.82 7.08
N ASP A 43 -13.35 6.20 8.34
CA ASP A 43 -13.98 7.47 8.71
C ASP A 43 -13.17 8.68 8.24
N LEU A 44 -11.83 8.56 8.19
CA LEU A 44 -10.90 9.58 7.72
C LEU A 44 -10.67 9.51 6.21
N CYS A 45 -10.50 8.30 5.66
CA CYS A 45 -10.09 8.10 4.28
C CYS A 45 -11.23 8.18 3.26
N VAL A 46 -12.49 7.94 3.68
CA VAL A 46 -13.63 8.04 2.77
C VAL A 46 -14.07 9.50 2.67
N PRO A 47 -14.01 10.12 1.47
CA PRO A 47 -14.47 11.50 1.29
C PRO A 47 -15.93 11.67 1.70
N GLU A 48 -16.25 12.79 2.37
CA GLU A 48 -17.58 13.05 2.94
C GLU A 48 -18.71 12.83 1.91
N HIS A 49 -18.53 13.38 0.70
CA HIS A 49 -19.51 13.26 -0.40
C HIS A 49 -19.71 11.82 -0.93
N GLN A 50 -18.91 10.85 -0.48
CA GLN A 50 -19.01 9.44 -0.87
C GLN A 50 -19.53 8.55 0.24
N LYS A 51 -19.52 8.98 1.50
CA LYS A 51 -19.87 8.14 2.65
C LYS A 51 -21.23 7.46 2.50
N ASP A 52 -22.23 8.22 2.10
CA ASP A 52 -23.63 7.75 1.98
C ASP A 52 -23.97 7.13 0.62
N LYS A 53 -23.03 7.12 -0.35
CA LYS A 53 -23.30 6.49 -1.65
C LYS A 53 -23.65 5.02 -1.48
N ARG A 54 -24.80 4.63 -2.06
CA ARG A 54 -25.25 3.24 -2.05
C ARG A 54 -24.34 2.38 -2.92
N LYS A 55 -23.97 1.24 -2.39
CA LYS A 55 -23.15 0.24 -3.06
C LYS A 55 -23.77 -1.13 -2.93
N SER A 56 -23.92 -1.82 -4.07
CA SER A 56 -24.26 -3.23 -4.08
C SER A 56 -23.02 -4.04 -3.69
N THR A 57 -23.17 -4.91 -2.72
CA THR A 57 -22.09 -5.72 -2.17
C THR A 57 -22.55 -7.18 -2.02
N PRO A 58 -21.66 -8.14 -1.81
CA PRO A 58 -22.05 -9.53 -1.52
C PRO A 58 -22.95 -9.69 -0.30
N TRP A 59 -22.99 -8.69 0.59
CA TRP A 59 -23.84 -8.68 1.79
C TRP A 59 -25.12 -7.86 1.64
N GLY A 60 -25.46 -7.45 0.41
CA GLY A 60 -26.60 -6.59 0.12
C GLY A 60 -26.22 -5.12 -0.10
N GLU A 61 -27.26 -4.27 -0.17
CA GLU A 61 -27.08 -2.82 -0.33
C GLU A 61 -26.69 -2.16 0.98
N MET A 62 -25.58 -1.40 0.95
CA MET A 62 -25.12 -0.63 2.12
C MET A 62 -24.48 0.69 1.68
N SER A 63 -24.15 1.57 2.62
CA SER A 63 -23.39 2.78 2.32
C SER A 63 -21.94 2.43 1.95
N TYR A 64 -21.28 3.31 1.19
CA TYR A 64 -19.87 3.10 0.84
C TYR A 64 -18.97 3.07 2.09
N LEU A 65 -19.29 3.90 3.10
CA LEU A 65 -18.57 3.89 4.36
C LEU A 65 -18.74 2.58 5.12
N ASP A 66 -19.98 2.07 5.24
CA ASP A 66 -20.22 0.79 5.91
C ASP A 66 -19.53 -0.37 5.20
N TYR A 67 -19.54 -0.35 3.86
CA TYR A 67 -18.76 -1.32 3.08
C TYR A 67 -17.28 -1.25 3.42
N LYS A 68 -16.70 -0.05 3.47
CA LYS A 68 -15.27 0.12 3.80
C LYS A 68 -14.96 -0.35 5.23
N LYS A 69 -15.81 -0.04 6.20
CA LYS A 69 -15.67 -0.55 7.59
C LYS A 69 -15.77 -2.07 7.66
N LYS A 70 -16.68 -2.65 6.87
CA LYS A 70 -16.89 -4.10 6.88
C LYS A 70 -15.70 -4.91 6.36
N ILE A 71 -14.96 -4.37 5.41
CA ILE A 71 -13.78 -5.05 4.84
C ILE A 71 -12.47 -4.68 5.54
N GLU A 72 -12.49 -3.72 6.45
CA GLU A 72 -11.29 -3.29 7.17
C GLU A 72 -11.01 -4.23 8.33
N PHE A 73 -9.78 -4.73 8.42
CA PHE A 73 -9.34 -5.58 9.52
C PHE A 73 -8.92 -4.76 10.74
N GLY A 74 -9.26 -5.30 11.93
CA GLY A 74 -8.84 -4.77 13.22
C GLY A 74 -7.60 -5.48 13.77
N ARG A 75 -7.29 -5.21 15.05
CA ARG A 75 -6.09 -5.78 15.71
C ARG A 75 -6.11 -7.31 15.72
N LYS A 76 -7.26 -7.90 16.06
CA LYS A 76 -7.38 -9.36 16.12
C LYS A 76 -6.99 -10.04 14.80
N GLU A 77 -7.46 -9.51 13.68
CA GLU A 77 -7.15 -10.05 12.37
C GLU A 77 -5.68 -9.80 11.99
N TYR A 78 -5.13 -8.63 12.34
CA TYR A 78 -3.71 -8.34 12.08
C TYR A 78 -2.79 -9.18 12.96
N ASP A 79 -3.11 -9.42 14.24
CA ASP A 79 -2.38 -10.36 15.10
C ASP A 79 -2.30 -11.74 14.43
N GLU A 80 -3.44 -12.26 13.95
CA GLU A 80 -3.51 -13.55 13.26
C GLU A 80 -2.74 -13.56 11.92
N ILE A 81 -2.78 -12.46 11.16
CA ILE A 81 -2.04 -12.31 9.88
C ILE A 81 -0.54 -12.36 10.16
N PHE A 82 -0.04 -11.61 11.12
CA PHE A 82 1.38 -11.55 11.40
C PHE A 82 1.89 -12.86 11.98
N ASP A 83 1.15 -13.51 12.89
CA ASP A 83 1.45 -14.85 13.38
C ASP A 83 1.49 -15.87 12.22
N TYR A 84 0.54 -15.80 11.29
CA TYR A 84 0.47 -16.73 10.15
C TYR A 84 1.58 -16.48 9.11
N CYS A 85 2.10 -15.28 9.02
CA CYS A 85 3.24 -14.93 8.14
C CYS A 85 4.59 -15.30 8.76
N GLU A 86 4.69 -15.46 10.09
CA GLU A 86 5.95 -15.67 10.78
C GLU A 86 6.72 -16.88 10.23
N GLY A 87 7.99 -16.65 9.86
CA GLY A 87 8.87 -17.67 9.27
C GLY A 87 8.48 -18.15 7.85
N ARG A 88 7.46 -17.54 7.22
CA ARG A 88 6.92 -17.93 5.90
C ARG A 88 7.12 -16.86 4.84
N VAL A 89 6.65 -15.65 5.11
CA VAL A 89 6.76 -14.49 4.21
C VAL A 89 6.73 -13.20 5.04
N ASN A 90 7.51 -12.20 4.67
CA ASN A 90 7.46 -10.92 5.37
C ASN A 90 6.15 -10.19 5.10
N CYS A 91 5.62 -9.48 6.10
CA CYS A 91 4.32 -8.85 6.02
C CYS A 91 4.40 -7.35 6.39
N PHE A 92 3.71 -6.50 5.66
CA PHE A 92 3.55 -5.07 5.96
C PHE A 92 2.30 -4.50 5.32
N ALA A 93 2.05 -3.19 5.47
CA ALA A 93 0.89 -2.55 4.87
C ALA A 93 1.20 -1.19 4.23
N SER A 94 0.35 -0.81 3.28
CA SER A 94 0.19 0.60 2.91
C SER A 94 -0.64 1.29 3.97
N VAL A 95 -0.14 2.42 4.49
CA VAL A 95 -0.83 3.27 5.48
C VAL A 95 -1.50 4.45 4.78
N TRP A 96 -2.74 4.75 5.17
CA TRP A 96 -3.58 5.72 4.48
C TRP A 96 -3.89 6.98 5.30
N ASP A 97 -3.55 6.96 6.57
CA ASP A 97 -3.77 8.02 7.57
C ASP A 97 -2.86 7.81 8.78
N LYS A 98 -2.79 8.78 9.68
CA LYS A 98 -1.95 8.70 10.88
C LYS A 98 -2.38 7.59 11.84
N ASP A 99 -3.68 7.34 11.98
CA ASP A 99 -4.19 6.23 12.81
C ASP A 99 -3.68 4.88 12.29
N SER A 100 -3.57 4.75 10.97
CA SER A 100 -3.01 3.56 10.31
C SER A 100 -1.51 3.43 10.53
N VAL A 101 -0.77 4.53 10.61
CA VAL A 101 0.65 4.54 10.99
C VAL A 101 0.79 4.02 12.42
N ASP A 102 0.06 4.59 13.38
CA ASP A 102 0.08 4.19 14.80
C ASP A 102 -0.37 2.75 14.99
N PHE A 103 -1.33 2.30 14.16
CA PHE A 103 -1.80 0.93 14.18
C PHE A 103 -0.73 -0.06 13.72
N MET A 104 0.00 0.26 12.63
CA MET A 104 0.95 -0.65 11.99
C MET A 104 2.34 -0.65 12.63
N ALA A 105 2.76 0.45 13.27
CA ALA A 105 4.09 0.57 13.86
C ALA A 105 4.48 -0.55 14.84
N PRO A 106 3.56 -1.10 15.68
CA PRO A 106 3.89 -2.24 16.53
C PRO A 106 4.12 -3.57 15.81
N TYR A 107 3.67 -3.70 14.55
CA TYR A 107 3.70 -4.96 13.82
C TYR A 107 4.91 -5.10 12.88
N THR A 108 5.42 -3.99 12.35
CA THR A 108 6.44 -4.02 11.30
C THR A 108 7.25 -2.74 11.27
N GLU A 109 8.48 -2.85 10.82
CA GLU A 109 9.39 -1.71 10.58
C GLU A 109 9.25 -1.12 9.16
N ILE A 110 8.35 -1.67 8.34
CA ILE A 110 8.18 -1.31 6.92
C ILE A 110 6.78 -0.74 6.69
N ALA A 111 6.69 0.41 6.03
CA ALA A 111 5.42 0.93 5.54
C ALA A 111 5.52 1.42 4.10
N LYS A 112 4.34 1.53 3.45
CA LYS A 112 4.23 2.13 2.12
C LYS A 112 3.21 3.26 2.12
N ILE A 113 3.60 4.41 1.54
CA ILE A 113 2.67 5.48 1.17
C ILE A 113 2.15 5.18 -0.25
N PRO A 114 0.82 5.04 -0.45
CA PRO A 114 0.26 4.82 -1.77
C PRO A 114 0.31 6.10 -2.62
N SER A 115 0.24 5.97 -3.94
CA SER A 115 0.28 7.10 -4.88
C SER A 115 -0.73 8.20 -4.58
N ALA A 116 -1.92 7.85 -4.12
CA ALA A 116 -2.98 8.81 -3.80
C ALA A 116 -2.64 9.77 -2.63
N LEU A 117 -1.61 9.47 -1.85
CA LEU A 117 -1.24 10.21 -0.64
C LEU A 117 0.18 10.79 -0.67
N ILE A 118 0.85 10.73 -1.81
CA ILE A 118 2.22 11.28 -1.94
C ILE A 118 2.26 12.80 -1.72
N THR A 119 1.15 13.49 -1.94
CA THR A 119 1.00 14.94 -1.72
C THR A 119 0.65 15.31 -0.29
N ASP A 120 0.29 14.34 0.54
CA ASP A 120 0.10 14.52 1.99
C ASP A 120 1.47 14.46 2.69
N ILE A 121 2.17 15.58 2.66
CA ILE A 121 3.54 15.69 3.19
C ILE A 121 3.57 15.44 4.71
N GLU A 122 2.51 15.81 5.42
CA GLU A 122 2.40 15.58 6.86
C GLU A 122 2.32 14.09 7.18
N LEU A 123 1.51 13.33 6.44
CA LEU A 123 1.45 11.87 6.57
C LEU A 123 2.78 11.21 6.16
N CYS A 124 3.40 11.66 5.05
CA CYS A 124 4.68 11.12 4.59
C CYS A 124 5.78 11.29 5.65
N SER A 125 5.86 12.48 6.26
CA SER A 125 6.83 12.78 7.33
C SER A 125 6.53 11.95 8.58
N TYR A 126 5.25 11.87 8.96
CA TYR A 126 4.83 11.09 10.13
C TYR A 126 5.12 9.59 9.97
N ALA A 127 4.89 9.04 8.77
CA ALA A 127 5.26 7.67 8.47
C ALA A 127 6.78 7.46 8.56
N ARG A 128 7.61 8.42 8.07
CA ARG A 128 9.06 8.33 8.19
C ARG A 128 9.56 8.29 9.63
N GLU A 129 8.92 9.01 10.53
CA GLU A 129 9.27 9.03 11.96
C GLU A 129 8.98 7.70 12.67
N ASN A 130 8.02 6.93 12.16
CA ASN A 130 7.52 5.71 12.79
C ASN A 130 8.00 4.40 12.15
N PHE A 131 8.56 4.45 10.93
CA PHE A 131 9.02 3.24 10.23
C PHE A 131 10.49 3.36 9.82
N HIS A 132 11.23 2.28 10.01
CA HIS A 132 12.63 2.20 9.60
C HIS A 132 12.77 2.21 8.07
N THR A 133 11.91 1.48 7.38
CA THR A 133 11.88 1.41 5.90
C THR A 133 10.60 2.01 5.36
N LEU A 134 10.73 3.07 4.58
CA LEU A 134 9.59 3.74 3.95
C LEU A 134 9.62 3.59 2.43
N ILE A 135 8.54 3.07 1.89
CA ILE A 135 8.31 2.92 0.45
C ILE A 135 7.29 3.97 0.02
N ILE A 136 7.52 4.68 -1.08
CA ILE A 136 6.53 5.57 -1.70
C ILE A 136 6.20 5.13 -3.12
N SER A 137 4.98 5.40 -3.59
CA SER A 137 4.56 5.19 -4.98
C SER A 137 4.29 6.50 -5.68
N THR A 138 4.77 6.67 -6.93
CA THR A 138 4.78 7.93 -7.65
C THR A 138 3.66 8.09 -8.70
N GLY A 139 2.69 7.18 -8.72
CA GLY A 139 1.58 7.28 -9.67
C GLY A 139 0.72 8.52 -9.45
N MET A 140 0.12 9.05 -10.52
CA MET A 140 -0.73 10.26 -10.52
C MET A 140 -0.03 11.54 -10.04
N SER A 141 1.28 11.56 -9.95
CA SER A 141 2.03 12.68 -9.38
C SER A 141 2.91 13.35 -10.42
N THR A 142 3.05 14.64 -10.30
CA THR A 142 4.02 15.43 -11.05
C THR A 142 5.42 15.26 -10.45
N GLU A 143 6.45 15.59 -11.23
CA GLU A 143 7.85 15.57 -10.75
C GLU A 143 8.04 16.47 -9.53
N GLU A 144 7.38 17.62 -9.48
CA GLU A 144 7.48 18.56 -8.37
C GLU A 144 6.87 17.98 -7.08
N GLU A 145 5.76 17.28 -7.16
CA GLU A 145 5.13 16.60 -6.02
C GLU A 145 6.01 15.46 -5.50
N ILE A 146 6.62 14.68 -6.41
CA ILE A 146 7.56 13.62 -6.03
C ILE A 146 8.76 14.22 -5.30
N VAL A 147 9.35 15.31 -5.81
CA VAL A 147 10.47 16.00 -5.16
C VAL A 147 10.11 16.44 -3.76
N LYS A 148 8.97 17.12 -3.57
CA LYS A 148 8.51 17.57 -2.25
C LYS A 148 8.36 16.42 -1.26
N CYS A 149 7.77 15.32 -1.70
CA CYS A 149 7.62 14.13 -0.87
C CYS A 149 8.98 13.52 -0.48
N VAL A 150 9.86 13.32 -1.46
CA VAL A 150 11.19 12.74 -1.21
C VAL A 150 12.03 13.61 -0.26
N GLU A 151 11.98 14.94 -0.42
CA GLU A 151 12.67 15.87 0.47
C GLU A 151 12.14 15.80 1.91
N ALA A 152 10.81 15.64 2.06
CA ALA A 152 10.16 15.57 3.36
C ALA A 152 10.40 14.26 4.11
N CYS A 153 10.24 13.11 3.43
CA CYS A 153 10.26 11.82 4.11
C CYS A 153 11.48 10.94 3.80
N ARG A 154 12.34 11.32 2.85
CA ARG A 154 13.57 10.57 2.49
C ARG A 154 13.31 9.07 2.42
N PRO A 155 12.46 8.61 1.48
CA PRO A 155 12.07 7.20 1.39
C PRO A 155 13.27 6.32 1.04
N ASP A 156 13.25 5.09 1.52
CA ASP A 156 14.27 4.08 1.19
C ASP A 156 13.99 3.48 -0.19
N VAL A 157 12.71 3.39 -0.59
CA VAL A 157 12.29 2.84 -1.88
C VAL A 157 11.30 3.78 -2.56
N ILE A 158 11.55 4.07 -3.83
CA ILE A 158 10.65 4.84 -4.71
C ILE A 158 10.12 3.91 -5.79
N MET A 159 8.80 3.71 -5.82
CA MET A 159 8.15 2.86 -6.81
C MET A 159 7.69 3.69 -8.00
N HIS A 160 8.19 3.40 -9.20
CA HIS A 160 7.53 3.84 -10.41
C HIS A 160 6.17 3.15 -10.53
N THR A 161 5.11 3.92 -10.70
CA THR A 161 3.73 3.42 -10.69
C THR A 161 2.91 4.10 -11.77
N ASN A 162 2.17 3.32 -12.55
CA ASN A 162 1.04 3.80 -13.34
C ASN A 162 -0.26 3.48 -12.57
N SER A 163 -1.11 4.49 -12.38
CA SER A 163 -2.35 4.37 -11.58
C SER A 163 -3.60 4.11 -12.41
N THR A 164 -3.47 3.84 -13.70
CA THR A 164 -4.59 3.37 -14.55
C THR A 164 -4.84 1.88 -14.26
N TYR A 165 -6.10 1.46 -14.15
CA TYR A 165 -6.51 0.08 -13.88
C TYR A 165 -7.50 -0.43 -14.93
N PRO A 166 -7.10 -1.35 -15.83
CA PRO A 166 -5.74 -1.81 -16.10
C PRO A 166 -4.91 -0.75 -16.82
N SER A 167 -3.59 -0.83 -16.70
CA SER A 167 -2.68 0.07 -17.40
C SER A 167 -2.43 -0.42 -18.82
N PRO A 168 -2.68 0.41 -19.87
CA PRO A 168 -2.26 0.09 -21.23
C PRO A 168 -0.73 0.04 -21.33
N VAL A 169 -0.19 -0.91 -22.08
CA VAL A 169 1.27 -1.12 -22.21
C VAL A 169 2.00 0.13 -22.72
N ASN A 170 1.38 0.92 -23.59
CA ASN A 170 1.96 2.16 -24.13
C ASN A 170 1.98 3.33 -23.11
N GLU A 171 1.34 3.20 -21.95
CA GLU A 171 1.34 4.19 -20.88
C GLU A 171 2.29 3.84 -19.71
N LEU A 172 2.93 2.68 -19.72
CA LEU A 172 3.75 2.20 -18.61
C LEU A 172 4.99 3.08 -18.36
N ASN A 173 5.52 3.75 -19.38
CA ASN A 173 6.66 4.66 -19.27
C ASN A 173 7.85 4.09 -18.46
N LEU A 174 8.22 2.83 -18.69
CA LEU A 174 9.23 2.11 -17.87
C LEU A 174 10.60 2.80 -17.85
N ASN A 175 10.90 3.63 -18.86
CA ASN A 175 12.13 4.42 -18.87
C ASN A 175 12.22 5.42 -17.69
N TYR A 176 11.09 5.78 -17.08
CA TYR A 176 11.07 6.63 -15.91
C TYR A 176 11.76 6.00 -14.69
N ILE A 177 11.86 4.67 -14.65
CA ILE A 177 12.65 3.94 -13.64
C ILE A 177 14.13 4.39 -13.69
N HIS A 178 14.70 4.57 -14.88
CA HIS A 178 16.07 5.05 -15.03
C HIS A 178 16.21 6.51 -14.58
N HIS A 179 15.21 7.34 -14.86
CA HIS A 179 15.17 8.72 -14.38
C HIS A 179 15.16 8.77 -12.84
N LEU A 180 14.27 8.03 -12.20
CA LEU A 180 14.20 7.93 -10.73
C LEU A 180 15.56 7.48 -10.14
N LYS A 181 16.17 6.46 -10.72
CA LYS A 181 17.47 5.93 -10.28
C LYS A 181 18.60 6.94 -10.37
N SER A 182 18.61 7.73 -11.46
CA SER A 182 19.62 8.78 -11.65
C SER A 182 19.42 9.95 -10.69
N ARG A 183 18.16 10.31 -10.41
CA ARG A 183 17.83 11.47 -9.59
C ARG A 183 17.99 11.21 -8.10
N TRP A 184 17.67 9.99 -7.65
CA TRP A 184 17.77 9.59 -6.25
C TRP A 184 18.62 8.32 -6.09
N PRO A 185 19.95 8.43 -6.31
CA PRO A 185 20.85 7.26 -6.31
C PRO A 185 20.95 6.55 -4.96
N SER A 186 20.60 7.22 -3.87
CA SER A 186 20.56 6.65 -2.51
C SER A 186 19.30 5.80 -2.24
N ALA A 187 18.23 5.96 -3.02
CA ALA A 187 17.02 5.17 -2.88
C ALA A 187 17.07 3.92 -3.77
N GLU A 188 16.44 2.84 -3.30
CA GLU A 188 16.12 1.71 -4.16
C GLU A 188 14.93 2.10 -5.07
N ILE A 189 14.95 1.63 -6.33
CA ILE A 189 13.85 1.89 -7.27
C ILE A 189 13.12 0.59 -7.56
N GLY A 190 11.81 0.61 -7.40
CA GLY A 190 10.93 -0.49 -7.70
C GLY A 190 9.90 -0.15 -8.78
N TYR A 191 9.11 -1.14 -9.14
CA TYR A 191 7.99 -1.01 -10.08
C TYR A 191 6.70 -1.55 -9.45
N SER A 192 5.61 -0.81 -9.63
CA SER A 192 4.26 -1.20 -9.21
C SER A 192 3.30 -0.97 -10.38
N GLY A 193 3.17 -1.96 -11.23
CA GLY A 193 2.31 -1.93 -12.40
C GLY A 193 0.92 -2.48 -12.13
N HIS A 194 -0.01 -2.17 -13.06
CA HIS A 194 -1.41 -2.62 -13.02
C HIS A 194 -1.87 -3.08 -14.42
N GLU A 195 -0.93 -3.50 -15.25
CA GLU A 195 -1.16 -4.10 -16.56
C GLU A 195 -1.73 -5.53 -16.43
N TYR A 196 -2.28 -6.04 -17.53
CA TYR A 196 -2.77 -7.43 -17.63
C TYR A 196 -1.61 -8.42 -17.75
#